data_2d9acfd9cfce8b7508ed959c1217eb2f
#
_entry.id   2d9acfd9cfce8b7508ed959c1217eb2f
#
_cell.length_a   1.000
_cell.length_b   1.000
_cell.length_c   1.000
_cell.angle_alpha   90.00
_cell.angle_beta   90.00
_cell.angle_gamma   90.00
#
_symmetry.space_group_name_H-M   'P 1'
#
loop_
_entity.id
_entity.type
_entity.pdbx_description
1 polymer ?
#
loop_
_entity_poly.entity_id
_entity_poly.type
_entity_poly.pdbx_seq_one_letter_code
_entity_poly.pdbx_strand_id
1 'polypeptide(L)'
;KGALRVIGHNKDRYEKEIQPFREAQETVHVQETQDPLDESKYILKEIQEYMKKGVALNQMAVLYRTGEDARVLAEKFTQYQIPFSMKERIHHLYEHFVCMDMNCYFRLADGTYDRGDFLEIANRPKRYLSRGSMEETPVTYESLRCFYCDKEWMQDRIDELEWDMKMIRTKTPYAAIQYI
;
A
#
# COMPACT_ATOMS: atom_id res chain seq x y z
N LYS A 1 -14.49 27.79 14.96
CA LYS A 1 -13.45 28.38 15.85
C LYS A 1 -12.30 27.39 16.15
N GLY A 2 -12.57 26.09 16.44
CA GLY A 2 -11.53 25.09 16.73
C GLY A 2 -10.53 24.89 15.59
N ALA A 3 -10.99 24.65 14.36
CA ALA A 3 -10.13 24.48 13.19
C ALA A 3 -9.20 25.68 12.92
N LEU A 4 -9.69 26.91 13.13
CA LEU A 4 -8.88 28.12 12.99
C LEU A 4 -7.77 28.20 14.05
N ARG A 5 -8.00 27.65 15.25
CA ARG A 5 -6.96 27.57 16.29
C ARG A 5 -5.87 26.60 15.93
N VAL A 6 -6.23 25.41 15.45
CA VAL A 6 -5.27 24.38 15.02
C VAL A 6 -4.42 24.90 13.86
N ILE A 7 -5.06 25.43 12.82
CA ILE A 7 -4.38 25.99 11.65
C ILE A 7 -3.56 27.26 11.99
N GLY A 8 -3.95 28.01 13.02
CA GLY A 8 -3.26 29.22 13.47
C GLY A 8 -1.79 29.02 13.87
N HIS A 9 -1.39 27.80 14.22
CA HIS A 9 0.01 27.44 14.50
C HIS A 9 0.89 27.36 13.25
N ASN A 10 0.31 27.19 12.06
CA ASN A 10 1.06 27.20 10.81
C ASN A 10 1.23 28.63 10.31
N LYS A 11 2.49 29.10 10.23
CA LYS A 11 2.82 30.46 9.78
C LYS A 11 2.81 30.62 8.26
N ASP A 12 3.09 29.52 7.52
CA ASP A 12 3.11 29.50 6.06
C ASP A 12 1.74 29.06 5.52
N ARG A 13 0.74 29.91 5.64
CA ARG A 13 -0.63 29.63 5.17
C ARG A 13 -1.27 30.83 4.52
N TYR A 14 -2.20 30.58 3.60
CA TYR A 14 -3.12 31.62 3.16
C TYR A 14 -4.21 31.84 4.22
N GLU A 15 -4.46 33.11 4.57
CA GLU A 15 -5.58 33.43 5.43
C GLU A 15 -6.90 33.12 4.75
N LYS A 16 -7.73 32.33 5.40
CA LYS A 16 -9.09 31.97 4.94
C LYS A 16 -10.08 32.29 6.06
N GLU A 17 -11.11 33.05 5.73
CA GLU A 17 -12.28 33.13 6.60
C GLU A 17 -13.12 31.87 6.45
N ILE A 18 -13.13 31.04 7.51
CA ILE A 18 -13.98 29.86 7.58
C ILE A 18 -15.23 30.20 8.36
N GLN A 19 -16.34 30.31 7.67
CA GLN A 19 -17.65 30.56 8.30
C GLN A 19 -18.41 29.20 8.43
N PRO A 20 -19.08 28.97 9.58
CA PRO A 20 -19.89 27.77 9.73
C PRO A 20 -21.13 27.86 8.83
N PHE A 21 -21.45 26.80 8.10
CA PHE A 21 -22.66 26.71 7.29
C PHE A 21 -23.92 26.47 8.17
N ARG A 22 -23.74 25.80 9.31
CA ARG A 22 -24.79 25.52 10.29
C ARG A 22 -24.38 26.01 11.64
N GLU A 23 -25.39 26.34 12.48
CA GLU A 23 -25.13 26.62 13.89
C GLU A 23 -24.57 25.39 14.59
N ALA A 24 -23.64 25.60 15.53
CA ALA A 24 -23.05 24.56 16.31
C ALA A 24 -24.11 23.90 17.21
N GLN A 25 -24.44 22.65 16.98
CA GLN A 25 -25.42 21.90 17.75
C GLN A 25 -24.77 21.02 18.83
N GLU A 26 -23.51 20.61 18.63
CA GLU A 26 -22.77 19.74 19.56
C GLU A 26 -21.34 20.24 19.78
N THR A 27 -20.74 19.81 20.89
CA THR A 27 -19.34 20.07 21.21
C THR A 27 -18.43 19.05 20.53
N VAL A 28 -17.18 19.45 20.26
CA VAL A 28 -16.16 18.50 19.76
C VAL A 28 -15.77 17.58 20.91
N HIS A 29 -15.88 16.27 20.68
CA HIS A 29 -15.41 15.23 21.58
C HIS A 29 -14.06 14.72 21.09
N VAL A 30 -13.16 14.45 22.03
CA VAL A 30 -11.85 13.82 21.76
C VAL A 30 -11.83 12.50 22.48
N GLN A 31 -11.60 11.42 21.74
CA GLN A 31 -11.49 10.07 22.27
C GLN A 31 -10.12 9.51 21.92
N GLU A 32 -9.40 9.02 22.93
CA GLU A 32 -8.17 8.27 22.74
C GLU A 32 -8.49 6.76 22.70
N THR A 33 -7.87 6.04 21.76
CA THR A 33 -8.04 4.61 21.56
C THR A 33 -6.69 3.91 21.62
N GLN A 34 -6.65 2.64 21.97
CA GLN A 34 -5.40 1.88 22.14
C GLN A 34 -4.80 1.45 20.81
N ASP A 35 -5.64 1.11 19.83
CA ASP A 35 -5.24 0.61 18.54
C ASP A 35 -6.30 0.94 17.45
N PRO A 36 -5.99 0.74 16.17
CA PRO A 36 -6.94 0.99 15.08
C PRO A 36 -8.22 0.13 15.14
N LEU A 37 -8.18 -1.04 15.79
CA LEU A 37 -9.35 -1.88 15.97
C LEU A 37 -10.30 -1.29 17.00
N ASP A 38 -9.78 -0.76 18.10
CA ASP A 38 -10.55 -0.06 19.11
C ASP A 38 -11.14 1.25 18.57
N GLU A 39 -10.37 1.99 17.77
CA GLU A 39 -10.86 3.16 17.04
C GLU A 39 -12.07 2.79 16.17
N SER A 40 -11.94 1.72 15.38
CA SER A 40 -13.02 1.25 14.50
C SER A 40 -14.27 0.85 15.28
N LYS A 41 -14.13 0.18 16.42
CA LYS A 41 -15.26 -0.17 17.31
C LYS A 41 -15.94 1.08 17.86
N TYR A 42 -15.16 2.05 18.30
CA TYR A 42 -15.68 3.32 18.79
C TYR A 42 -16.49 4.05 17.71
N ILE A 43 -15.92 4.19 16.51
CA ILE A 43 -16.60 4.83 15.37
C ILE A 43 -17.92 4.10 15.01
N LEU A 44 -17.90 2.77 14.98
CA LEU A 44 -19.10 1.97 14.73
C LEU A 44 -20.20 2.23 15.77
N LYS A 45 -19.82 2.32 17.03
CA LYS A 45 -20.75 2.64 18.12
C LYS A 45 -21.36 4.03 17.95
N GLU A 46 -20.55 5.03 17.65
CA GLU A 46 -21.01 6.39 17.39
C GLU A 46 -21.99 6.45 16.20
N ILE A 47 -21.66 5.78 15.09
CA ILE A 47 -22.55 5.69 13.91
C ILE A 47 -23.90 5.09 14.31
N GLN A 48 -23.90 4.00 15.08
CA GLN A 48 -25.14 3.37 15.55
C GLN A 48 -25.96 4.29 16.45
N GLU A 49 -25.34 5.04 17.33
CA GLU A 49 -26.02 6.01 18.18
C GLU A 49 -26.63 7.17 17.37
N TYR A 50 -25.93 7.68 16.36
CA TYR A 50 -26.47 8.70 15.47
C TYR A 50 -27.63 8.15 14.60
N MET A 51 -27.54 6.92 14.15
CA MET A 51 -28.65 6.24 13.43
C MET A 51 -29.90 6.13 14.32
N LYS A 52 -29.74 5.76 15.61
CA LYS A 52 -30.86 5.75 16.57
C LYS A 52 -31.50 7.13 16.77
N LYS A 53 -30.70 8.19 16.68
CA LYS A 53 -31.19 9.58 16.71
C LYS A 53 -31.83 10.03 15.38
N GLY A 54 -31.92 9.14 14.38
CA GLY A 54 -32.53 9.43 13.09
C GLY A 54 -31.61 10.11 12.07
N VAL A 55 -30.30 10.17 12.30
CA VAL A 55 -29.35 10.71 11.34
C VAL A 55 -29.10 9.67 10.24
N ALA A 56 -29.27 10.05 8.99
CA ALA A 56 -29.05 9.16 7.86
C ALA A 56 -27.53 8.96 7.61
N LEU A 57 -27.13 7.73 7.16
CA LEU A 57 -25.73 7.41 6.91
C LEU A 57 -25.05 8.35 5.91
N ASN A 58 -25.76 8.83 4.90
CA ASN A 58 -25.24 9.80 3.93
C ASN A 58 -24.98 11.21 4.50
N GLN A 59 -25.35 11.45 5.75
CA GLN A 59 -25.03 12.68 6.49
C GLN A 59 -23.84 12.52 7.43
N MET A 60 -23.27 11.32 7.51
CA MET A 60 -22.12 11.01 8.33
C MET A 60 -20.86 10.90 7.45
N ALA A 61 -19.75 11.39 7.95
CA ALA A 61 -18.47 11.26 7.27
C ALA A 61 -17.36 10.95 8.29
N VAL A 62 -16.45 10.06 7.92
CA VAL A 62 -15.23 9.79 8.68
C VAL A 62 -14.05 10.27 7.83
N LEU A 63 -13.16 11.05 8.42
CA LEU A 63 -12.01 11.64 7.74
C LEU A 63 -10.73 11.03 8.28
N TYR A 64 -9.89 10.56 7.40
CA TYR A 64 -8.58 10.00 7.68
C TYR A 64 -7.49 10.81 6.99
N ARG A 65 -6.28 10.71 7.51
CA ARG A 65 -5.11 11.33 6.90
C ARG A 65 -4.63 10.55 5.68
N THR A 66 -4.63 9.22 5.76
CA THR A 66 -4.19 8.32 4.69
C THR A 66 -5.24 7.23 4.42
N GLY A 67 -5.24 6.67 3.21
CA GLY A 67 -6.15 5.57 2.86
C GLY A 67 -5.93 4.30 3.70
N GLU A 68 -4.69 4.07 4.16
CA GLU A 68 -4.34 2.92 5.00
C GLU A 68 -5.02 2.98 6.37
N ASP A 69 -5.14 4.18 6.96
CA ASP A 69 -5.80 4.37 8.26
C ASP A 69 -7.29 3.97 8.20
N ALA A 70 -7.92 4.15 7.04
CA ALA A 70 -9.32 3.82 6.83
C ALA A 70 -9.59 2.31 6.64
N ARG A 71 -8.57 1.49 6.37
CA ARG A 71 -8.72 0.10 5.96
C ARG A 71 -9.45 -0.75 7.01
N VAL A 72 -9.03 -0.69 8.27
CA VAL A 72 -9.63 -1.48 9.35
C VAL A 72 -11.12 -1.14 9.53
N LEU A 73 -11.48 0.13 9.41
CA LEU A 73 -12.87 0.56 9.50
C LEU A 73 -13.69 0.08 8.29
N ALA A 74 -13.13 0.16 7.07
CA ALA A 74 -13.80 -0.32 5.86
C ALA A 74 -14.06 -1.84 5.90
N GLU A 75 -13.11 -2.62 6.40
CA GLU A 75 -13.29 -4.05 6.66
C GLU A 75 -14.44 -4.29 7.65
N LYS A 76 -14.51 -3.50 8.74
CA LYS A 76 -15.61 -3.58 9.69
C LYS A 76 -16.96 -3.18 9.09
N PHE A 77 -17.01 -2.13 8.29
CA PHE A 77 -18.24 -1.75 7.60
C PHE A 77 -18.74 -2.87 6.68
N THR A 78 -17.82 -3.52 5.95
CA THR A 78 -18.14 -4.67 5.10
C THR A 78 -18.65 -5.85 5.95
N GLN A 79 -17.98 -6.17 7.05
CA GLN A 79 -18.36 -7.25 7.97
C GLN A 79 -19.75 -7.05 8.57
N TYR A 80 -20.09 -5.80 8.93
CA TYR A 80 -21.38 -5.45 9.54
C TYR A 80 -22.43 -4.99 8.52
N GLN A 81 -22.12 -5.10 7.21
CA GLN A 81 -23.01 -4.71 6.11
C GLN A 81 -23.48 -3.24 6.21
N ILE A 82 -22.64 -2.35 6.71
CA ILE A 82 -22.91 -0.91 6.75
C ILE A 82 -22.52 -0.32 5.40
N PRO A 83 -23.48 0.29 4.66
CA PRO A 83 -23.16 0.89 3.36
C PRO A 83 -22.26 2.11 3.56
N PHE A 84 -21.18 2.19 2.78
CA PHE A 84 -20.27 3.32 2.79
C PHE A 84 -19.74 3.61 1.38
N SER A 85 -19.23 4.81 1.17
CA SER A 85 -18.48 5.17 -0.03
C SER A 85 -17.15 5.78 0.34
N MET A 86 -16.14 5.53 -0.45
CA MET A 86 -14.79 6.10 -0.25
C MET A 86 -14.41 6.97 -1.44
N LYS A 87 -13.79 8.11 -1.16
CA LYS A 87 -13.29 9.00 -2.20
C LYS A 87 -12.08 8.39 -2.93
N GLU A 88 -11.24 7.70 -2.20
CA GLU A 88 -10.08 6.99 -2.73
C GLU A 88 -10.29 5.49 -2.60
N ARG A 89 -9.85 4.74 -3.61
CA ARG A 89 -9.88 3.27 -3.56
C ARG A 89 -8.83 2.79 -2.56
N ILE A 90 -9.24 1.99 -1.58
CA ILE A 90 -8.28 1.26 -0.76
C ILE A 90 -7.63 0.22 -1.68
N HIS A 91 -6.33 0.35 -1.90
CA HIS A 91 -5.60 -0.68 -2.61
C HIS A 91 -5.63 -1.98 -1.81
N HIS A 92 -5.97 -3.06 -2.47
CA HIS A 92 -5.90 -4.37 -1.84
C HIS A 92 -4.44 -4.62 -1.43
N LEU A 93 -4.22 -5.25 -0.25
CA LEU A 93 -2.87 -5.53 0.23
C LEU A 93 -2.01 -6.23 -0.85
N TYR A 94 -2.63 -7.12 -1.63
CA TYR A 94 -1.96 -7.84 -2.73
C TYR A 94 -1.68 -6.98 -3.98
N GLU A 95 -2.26 -5.79 -4.09
CA GLU A 95 -1.94 -4.79 -5.13
C GLU A 95 -0.80 -3.85 -4.70
N HIS A 96 -0.33 -3.97 -3.45
CA HIS A 96 0.82 -3.21 -2.99
C HIS A 96 2.08 -3.66 -3.74
N PHE A 97 2.92 -2.70 -4.14
CA PHE A 97 4.11 -2.98 -4.97
C PHE A 97 5.01 -4.08 -4.38
N VAL A 98 5.17 -4.14 -3.06
CA VAL A 98 5.96 -5.20 -2.40
C VAL A 98 5.37 -6.58 -2.68
N CYS A 99 4.06 -6.75 -2.61
CA CYS A 99 3.41 -8.02 -2.91
C CYS A 99 3.51 -8.38 -4.40
N MET A 100 3.46 -7.37 -5.28
CA MET A 100 3.68 -7.56 -6.71
C MET A 100 5.11 -8.01 -6.99
N ASP A 101 6.11 -7.37 -6.40
CA ASP A 101 7.51 -7.75 -6.51
C ASP A 101 7.73 -9.20 -6.03
N MET A 102 7.19 -9.56 -4.85
CA MET A 102 7.26 -10.93 -4.33
C MET A 102 6.66 -11.95 -5.31
N ASN A 103 5.51 -11.63 -5.91
CA ASN A 103 4.90 -12.51 -6.91
C ASN A 103 5.78 -12.66 -8.17
N CYS A 104 6.46 -11.58 -8.61
CA CYS A 104 7.41 -11.65 -9.70
C CYS A 104 8.59 -12.58 -9.35
N TYR A 105 9.12 -12.45 -8.13
CA TYR A 105 10.18 -13.36 -7.64
C TYR A 105 9.73 -14.82 -7.67
N PHE A 106 8.53 -15.14 -7.19
CA PHE A 106 8.01 -16.52 -7.21
C PHE A 106 7.83 -17.04 -8.63
N ARG A 107 7.25 -16.25 -9.55
CA ARG A 107 7.06 -16.68 -10.94
C ARG A 107 8.40 -16.93 -11.66
N LEU A 108 9.38 -16.06 -11.46
CA LEU A 108 10.71 -16.25 -12.03
C LEU A 108 11.44 -17.45 -11.43
N ALA A 109 11.30 -17.68 -10.11
CA ALA A 109 11.85 -18.87 -9.44
C ALA A 109 11.22 -20.17 -9.97
N ASP A 110 9.94 -20.14 -10.36
CA ASP A 110 9.25 -21.26 -11.01
C ASP A 110 9.63 -21.44 -12.49
N GLY A 111 10.41 -20.50 -13.06
CA GLY A 111 10.97 -20.60 -14.40
C GLY A 111 10.09 -20.03 -15.50
N THR A 112 9.27 -19.03 -15.22
CA THR A 112 8.41 -18.39 -16.23
C THR A 112 9.15 -17.51 -17.23
N TYR A 113 10.33 -16.99 -16.91
CA TYR A 113 11.18 -16.14 -17.77
C TYR A 113 10.46 -14.96 -18.46
N ASP A 114 9.40 -14.47 -17.84
CA ASP A 114 8.61 -13.37 -18.37
C ASP A 114 9.39 -12.05 -18.28
N ARG A 115 9.39 -11.28 -19.38
CA ARG A 115 10.08 -10.00 -19.44
C ARG A 115 9.52 -8.97 -18.46
N GLY A 116 8.21 -8.96 -18.25
CA GLY A 116 7.55 -8.04 -17.32
C GLY A 116 8.01 -8.29 -15.89
N ASP A 117 8.09 -9.56 -15.49
CA ASP A 117 8.56 -9.94 -14.17
C ASP A 117 10.03 -9.58 -13.97
N PHE A 118 10.89 -9.81 -14.96
CA PHE A 118 12.29 -9.37 -14.90
C PHE A 118 12.41 -7.86 -14.75
N LEU A 119 11.68 -7.08 -15.55
CA LEU A 119 11.73 -5.63 -15.49
C LEU A 119 11.31 -5.07 -14.15
N GLU A 120 10.36 -5.73 -13.47
CA GLU A 120 9.87 -5.30 -12.16
C GLU A 120 10.92 -5.50 -11.08
N ILE A 121 11.58 -6.67 -11.03
CA ILE A 121 12.48 -7.02 -9.93
C ILE A 121 13.97 -6.92 -10.25
N ALA A 122 14.36 -6.70 -11.49
CA ALA A 122 15.78 -6.72 -11.92
C ALA A 122 16.69 -5.82 -11.07
N ASN A 123 16.16 -4.68 -10.63
CA ASN A 123 16.86 -3.71 -9.80
C ASN A 123 16.25 -3.54 -8.40
N ARG A 124 15.57 -4.55 -7.91
CA ARG A 124 15.02 -4.65 -6.54
C ARG A 124 15.41 -5.97 -5.89
N PRO A 125 16.53 -6.01 -5.14
CA PRO A 125 17.50 -4.95 -4.81
C PRO A 125 18.30 -4.47 -6.02
N LYS A 126 19.03 -3.36 -5.85
CA LYS A 126 19.73 -2.66 -6.92
C LYS A 126 20.88 -3.49 -7.51
N ARG A 127 20.73 -3.91 -8.78
CA ARG A 127 21.70 -4.73 -9.52
C ARG A 127 22.30 -4.03 -10.75
N TYR A 128 21.79 -2.84 -11.10
CA TYR A 128 22.24 -2.03 -12.26
C TYR A 128 22.00 -2.70 -13.63
N LEU A 129 21.03 -3.61 -13.72
CA LEU A 129 20.61 -4.19 -14.99
C LEU A 129 19.85 -3.15 -15.82
N SER A 130 20.25 -2.95 -17.07
CA SER A 130 19.58 -2.02 -17.98
C SER A 130 18.35 -2.67 -18.62
N ARG A 131 17.36 -1.87 -19.00
CA ARG A 131 16.19 -2.37 -19.75
C ARG A 131 16.57 -2.96 -21.10
N GLY A 132 17.65 -2.45 -21.72
CA GLY A 132 18.15 -2.93 -23.00
C GLY A 132 18.67 -4.37 -22.93
N SER A 133 19.16 -4.85 -21.78
CA SER A 133 19.59 -6.24 -21.62
C SER A 133 18.43 -7.24 -21.58
N MET A 134 17.18 -6.76 -21.56
CA MET A 134 15.96 -7.56 -21.45
C MET A 134 15.03 -7.33 -22.67
N GLU A 135 15.55 -6.97 -23.82
CA GLU A 135 14.75 -6.75 -25.04
C GLU A 135 14.33 -8.07 -25.70
N GLU A 136 15.17 -9.07 -25.60
CA GLU A 136 14.86 -10.41 -26.10
C GLU A 136 13.87 -11.16 -25.18
N THR A 137 12.93 -11.88 -25.77
CA THR A 137 11.94 -12.69 -25.05
C THR A 137 12.01 -14.14 -25.54
N PRO A 138 12.06 -15.11 -24.61
CA PRO A 138 12.11 -14.98 -23.15
C PRO A 138 13.44 -14.40 -22.65
N VAL A 139 13.40 -13.66 -21.53
CA VAL A 139 14.63 -13.18 -20.87
C VAL A 139 15.27 -14.34 -20.13
N THR A 140 16.50 -14.69 -20.47
CA THR A 140 17.25 -15.76 -19.81
C THR A 140 18.50 -15.22 -19.14
N TYR A 141 19.02 -15.94 -18.14
CA TYR A 141 20.30 -15.56 -17.52
C TYR A 141 21.46 -15.61 -18.53
N GLU A 142 21.39 -16.50 -19.51
CA GLU A 142 22.37 -16.58 -20.60
C GLU A 142 22.31 -15.37 -21.50
N SER A 143 21.13 -14.91 -21.90
CA SER A 143 21.00 -13.68 -22.70
C SER A 143 21.50 -12.46 -21.93
N LEU A 144 21.25 -12.37 -20.63
CA LEU A 144 21.80 -11.32 -19.76
C LEU A 144 23.34 -11.37 -19.71
N ARG A 145 23.92 -12.56 -19.52
CA ARG A 145 25.39 -12.74 -19.52
C ARG A 145 26.00 -12.37 -20.86
N CYS A 146 25.37 -12.74 -21.95
CA CYS A 146 25.83 -12.38 -23.29
C CYS A 146 25.84 -10.87 -23.49
N PHE A 147 24.78 -10.18 -23.07
CA PHE A 147 24.69 -8.72 -23.18
C PHE A 147 25.80 -7.98 -22.39
N TYR A 148 26.21 -8.53 -21.25
CA TYR A 148 27.24 -7.96 -20.38
C TYR A 148 28.56 -8.72 -20.43
N CYS A 149 28.89 -9.38 -21.56
CA CYS A 149 30.08 -10.24 -21.67
C CYS A 149 31.41 -9.51 -21.42
N ASP A 150 31.44 -8.20 -21.57
CA ASP A 150 32.59 -7.30 -21.34
C ASP A 150 32.70 -6.79 -19.89
N LYS A 151 31.76 -7.17 -19.00
CA LYS A 151 31.66 -6.63 -17.63
C LYS A 151 31.59 -7.73 -16.57
N GLU A 152 32.75 -8.14 -16.08
CA GLU A 152 32.86 -9.22 -15.08
C GLU A 152 31.97 -9.00 -13.86
N TRP A 153 31.97 -7.79 -13.30
CA TRP A 153 31.14 -7.47 -12.14
C TRP A 153 29.61 -7.59 -12.39
N MET A 154 29.18 -7.49 -13.65
CA MET A 154 27.77 -7.74 -14.02
C MET A 154 27.48 -9.24 -14.14
N GLN A 155 28.46 -10.05 -14.55
CA GLN A 155 28.33 -11.52 -14.53
C GLN A 155 28.06 -11.99 -13.10
N ASP A 156 28.82 -11.49 -12.13
CA ASP A 156 28.62 -11.82 -10.71
C ASP A 156 27.20 -11.47 -10.23
N ARG A 157 26.68 -10.30 -10.64
CA ARG A 157 25.30 -9.88 -10.28
C ARG A 157 24.22 -10.75 -10.92
N ILE A 158 24.46 -11.23 -12.12
CA ILE A 158 23.53 -12.12 -12.82
C ILE A 158 23.58 -13.52 -12.17
N ASP A 159 24.76 -13.98 -11.81
CA ASP A 159 24.95 -15.26 -11.13
C ASP A 159 24.31 -15.25 -9.73
N GLU A 160 24.45 -14.15 -9.00
CA GLU A 160 23.77 -13.93 -7.72
C GLU A 160 22.24 -13.96 -7.89
N LEU A 161 21.69 -13.27 -8.91
CA LEU A 161 20.26 -13.30 -9.20
C LEU A 161 19.75 -14.70 -9.55
N GLU A 162 20.48 -15.43 -10.40
CA GLU A 162 20.13 -16.82 -10.75
C GLU A 162 20.18 -17.73 -9.51
N TRP A 163 21.19 -17.56 -8.66
CA TRP A 163 21.29 -18.29 -7.40
C TRP A 163 20.11 -17.98 -6.48
N ASP A 164 19.76 -16.72 -6.32
CA ASP A 164 18.60 -16.29 -5.51
C ASP A 164 17.32 -17.00 -5.98
N MET A 165 17.07 -17.05 -7.30
CA MET A 165 15.89 -17.74 -7.84
C MET A 165 15.90 -19.24 -7.52
N LYS A 166 17.06 -19.90 -7.64
CA LYS A 166 17.21 -21.31 -7.26
C LYS A 166 16.93 -21.52 -5.76
N MET A 167 17.43 -20.63 -4.92
CA MET A 167 17.20 -20.69 -3.47
C MET A 167 15.74 -20.45 -3.09
N ILE A 168 15.07 -19.47 -3.69
CA ILE A 168 13.65 -19.18 -3.48
C ILE A 168 12.79 -20.40 -3.82
N ARG A 169 13.06 -21.07 -4.94
CA ARG A 169 12.34 -22.27 -5.39
C ARG A 169 12.38 -23.42 -4.38
N THR A 170 13.45 -23.54 -3.61
CA THR A 170 13.61 -24.63 -2.63
C THR A 170 12.95 -24.35 -1.27
N LYS A 171 12.52 -23.12 -1.03
CA LYS A 171 11.99 -22.68 0.27
C LYS A 171 10.46 -22.78 0.33
N THR A 172 9.94 -22.86 1.56
CA THR A 172 8.51 -22.61 1.77
C THR A 172 8.18 -21.13 1.47
N PRO A 173 6.95 -20.78 1.08
CA PRO A 173 6.59 -19.38 0.78
C PRO A 173 6.99 -18.39 1.86
N TYR A 174 6.76 -18.72 3.12
CA TYR A 174 7.16 -17.88 4.25
C TYR A 174 8.68 -17.68 4.33
N ALA A 175 9.46 -18.75 4.22
CA ALA A 175 10.92 -18.67 4.25
C ALA A 175 11.49 -17.96 3.01
N ALA A 176 10.83 -18.06 1.86
CA ALA A 176 11.20 -17.35 0.65
C ALA A 176 10.98 -15.82 0.82
N ILE A 177 9.83 -15.39 1.37
CA ILE A 177 9.57 -13.97 1.66
C ILE A 177 10.60 -13.39 2.63
N GLN A 178 11.05 -14.16 3.61
CA GLN A 178 12.10 -13.71 4.54
C GLN A 178 13.50 -13.68 3.91
N TYR A 179 13.71 -14.43 2.83
CA TYR A 179 14.97 -14.49 2.12
C TYR A 179 15.14 -13.34 1.13
N ILE A 180 14.06 -12.93 0.46
CA ILE A 180 14.00 -11.81 -0.50
C ILE A 180 14.18 -10.47 0.23
#